data_57aa8cc29facee720dd32b22f92736d3
#
_entry.id   57aa8cc29facee720dd32b22f92736d3
#
_cell.length_a   1.000
_cell.length_b   1.000
_cell.length_c   1.000
_cell.angle_alpha   90.00
_cell.angle_beta   90.00
_cell.angle_gamma   90.00
#
_symmetry.space_group_name_H-M   'P 1'
#
loop_
_entity.id
_entity.type
_entity.pdbx_description
1 polymer ?
#
loop_
_entity_poly.entity_id
_entity_poly.type
_entity_poly.pdbx_seq_one_letter_code
_entity_poly.pdbx_strand_id
1 'polypeptide(L)'
;MFFIACNEAKKEAPAAEKAEPVKPAETAKTEDEIEVKGLENEILGEDFDKGKNIHAFEMTSIKSGKKVKFGDFKGKRILVDFWASWCEPCIAMFPELNKLKKEYEDGKQTLKILSVSVDPMPGKIKKIIADKNAQFDVLQAPESLAESGVIMPYMVLADENGKVIETISGKHTYEEFEKIINSGK
;
A
#
# COMPACT_ATOMS: atom_id res chain seq x y z
N MET A 1 -43.94 -60.31 -4.55
CA MET A 1 -44.95 -60.06 -5.57
C MET A 1 -44.74 -58.69 -6.17
N PHE A 2 -44.59 -58.71 -7.38
CA PHE A 2 -44.47 -57.78 -8.51
C PHE A 2 -43.09 -57.15 -8.79
N PHE A 3 -42.57 -57.71 -9.83
CA PHE A 3 -41.59 -57.33 -10.85
C PHE A 3 -42.07 -56.06 -11.60
N ILE A 4 -41.14 -55.37 -12.20
CA ILE A 4 -41.12 -54.85 -13.58
C ILE A 4 -40.10 -53.71 -13.55
N ALA A 5 -39.09 -53.74 -14.19
CA ALA A 5 -38.47 -54.02 -15.49
C ALA A 5 -37.75 -52.77 -15.99
N CYS A 6 -36.53 -53.04 -16.46
CA CYS A 6 -35.63 -52.18 -17.24
C CYS A 6 -36.34 -51.32 -18.29
N ASN A 7 -35.76 -50.15 -18.53
CA ASN A 7 -35.69 -49.67 -19.91
C ASN A 7 -34.39 -48.94 -20.16
N GLU A 8 -33.50 -49.59 -20.89
CA GLU A 8 -32.37 -48.99 -21.60
C GLU A 8 -32.92 -48.18 -22.79
N ALA A 9 -32.51 -46.93 -22.91
CA ALA A 9 -32.64 -46.24 -24.18
C ALA A 9 -31.25 -45.63 -24.54
N LYS A 10 -30.59 -46.39 -25.34
CA LYS A 10 -29.46 -46.02 -26.19
C LYS A 10 -29.96 -44.95 -27.17
N LYS A 11 -29.30 -43.78 -27.22
CA LYS A 11 -29.46 -42.85 -28.33
C LYS A 11 -28.13 -42.21 -28.72
N GLU A 12 -27.82 -42.54 -29.90
CA GLU A 12 -26.72 -42.21 -30.77
C GLU A 12 -26.31 -40.74 -30.76
N ALA A 13 -25.00 -40.53 -30.94
CA ALA A 13 -24.36 -39.28 -31.29
C ALA A 13 -24.66 -38.88 -32.74
N PRO A 14 -24.87 -37.62 -33.05
CA PRO A 14 -24.73 -37.13 -34.42
C PRO A 14 -23.34 -36.59 -34.70
N ALA A 15 -22.95 -36.88 -35.90
CA ALA A 15 -21.75 -36.66 -36.66
C ALA A 15 -21.07 -35.30 -36.54
N ALA A 16 -19.73 -35.40 -36.70
CA ALA A 16 -18.82 -34.29 -36.93
C ALA A 16 -19.25 -33.42 -38.14
N GLU A 17 -19.47 -32.15 -37.90
CA GLU A 17 -19.55 -31.13 -38.93
C GLU A 17 -18.21 -30.46 -39.08
N LYS A 18 -17.70 -30.51 -40.29
CA LYS A 18 -16.43 -29.92 -40.72
C LYS A 18 -16.45 -28.42 -40.55
N ALA A 19 -15.58 -27.89 -39.69
CA ALA A 19 -15.26 -26.49 -39.69
C ALA A 19 -14.27 -26.19 -40.82
N GLU A 20 -14.66 -25.36 -41.76
CA GLU A 20 -13.80 -24.77 -42.79
C GLU A 20 -12.80 -23.79 -42.13
N PRO A 21 -11.59 -23.63 -42.72
CA PRO A 21 -10.60 -22.70 -42.17
C PRO A 21 -11.01 -21.26 -42.49
N VAL A 22 -11.30 -20.49 -41.43
CA VAL A 22 -11.47 -19.04 -41.52
C VAL A 22 -10.12 -18.43 -41.82
N LYS A 23 -9.99 -17.78 -43.00
CA LYS A 23 -8.86 -16.94 -43.39
C LYS A 23 -8.57 -15.89 -42.32
N PRO A 24 -7.28 -15.59 -42.06
CA PRO A 24 -6.93 -14.45 -41.24
C PRO A 24 -7.29 -13.16 -41.99
N ALA A 25 -8.19 -12.38 -41.42
CA ALA A 25 -8.43 -11.02 -41.87
C ALA A 25 -7.21 -10.18 -41.52
N GLU A 26 -6.70 -9.60 -42.58
CA GLU A 26 -5.62 -8.66 -42.69
C GLU A 26 -5.84 -7.44 -41.78
N THR A 27 -4.87 -7.21 -40.90
CA THR A 27 -4.41 -5.94 -40.33
C THR A 27 -5.22 -4.71 -40.67
N ALA A 28 -6.00 -4.23 -39.72
CA ALA A 28 -6.20 -2.80 -39.55
C ALA A 28 -5.23 -2.33 -38.48
N LYS A 29 -4.16 -1.69 -38.91
CA LYS A 29 -3.31 -0.87 -38.06
C LYS A 29 -4.17 0.30 -37.60
N THR A 30 -4.47 0.37 -36.33
CA THR A 30 -4.64 1.61 -35.62
C THR A 30 -3.58 1.63 -34.56
N GLU A 31 -2.48 2.23 -34.95
CA GLU A 31 -1.47 2.78 -34.06
C GLU A 31 -2.12 3.92 -33.28
N ASP A 32 -2.82 3.61 -32.24
CA ASP A 32 -2.79 4.45 -31.06
C ASP A 32 -1.69 3.84 -30.18
N GLU A 33 -0.46 4.19 -30.52
CA GLU A 33 0.59 4.30 -29.53
C GLU A 33 0.07 5.31 -28.50
N ILE A 34 -0.72 4.84 -27.55
CA ILE A 34 -0.82 5.48 -26.26
C ILE A 34 0.63 5.47 -25.77
N GLU A 35 1.25 6.61 -25.91
CA GLU A 35 2.56 6.91 -25.37
C GLU A 35 2.47 6.65 -23.87
N VAL A 36 2.83 5.44 -23.45
CA VAL A 36 3.02 5.02 -22.04
C VAL A 36 4.31 5.67 -21.54
N LYS A 37 4.49 6.95 -21.88
CA LYS A 37 5.59 7.81 -21.47
C LYS A 37 5.07 8.72 -20.38
N GLY A 38 4.91 8.14 -19.19
CA GLY A 38 4.43 8.87 -18.02
C GLY A 38 3.94 7.99 -16.89
N LEU A 39 3.72 6.67 -17.11
CA LEU A 39 3.29 5.74 -16.08
C LEU A 39 4.44 4.90 -15.49
N GLU A 40 5.65 4.99 -16.05
CA GLU A 40 6.78 4.17 -15.59
C GLU A 40 7.58 4.80 -14.44
N ASN A 41 7.24 6.03 -14.00
CA ASN A 41 7.98 6.74 -12.96
C ASN A 41 7.11 7.32 -11.82
N GLU A 42 5.84 6.99 -11.73
CA GLU A 42 5.05 7.28 -10.53
C GLU A 42 5.29 6.21 -9.44
N ILE A 43 6.54 5.91 -9.23
CA ILE A 43 7.02 5.12 -8.11
C ILE A 43 6.88 6.01 -6.86
N LEU A 44 6.47 5.43 -5.77
CA LEU A 44 6.38 6.01 -4.43
C LEU A 44 7.53 7.00 -4.10
N GLY A 45 8.72 6.77 -4.68
CA GLY A 45 9.88 7.62 -4.56
C GLY A 45 9.62 9.06 -4.98
N GLU A 46 9.01 9.32 -6.13
CA GLU A 46 8.88 10.69 -6.63
C GLU A 46 7.89 11.53 -5.83
N ASP A 47 6.77 10.95 -5.37
CA ASP A 47 5.75 11.66 -4.60
C ASP A 47 6.18 11.94 -3.16
N PHE A 48 7.06 11.11 -2.62
CA PHE A 48 7.58 11.22 -1.27
C PHE A 48 9.06 11.63 -1.23
N ASP A 49 9.60 12.08 -2.35
CA ASP A 49 10.97 12.60 -2.43
C ASP A 49 11.15 13.92 -1.69
N LYS A 50 12.38 14.17 -1.31
CA LYS A 50 12.76 15.41 -0.62
C LYS A 50 12.34 16.64 -1.43
N GLY A 51 11.58 17.51 -0.79
CA GLY A 51 11.04 18.73 -1.40
C GLY A 51 9.60 18.64 -1.88
N LYS A 52 9.02 17.43 -2.03
CA LYS A 52 7.61 17.23 -2.39
C LYS A 52 6.68 17.58 -1.23
N ASN A 53 5.42 17.87 -1.53
CA ASN A 53 4.41 18.18 -0.52
C ASN A 53 3.41 17.05 -0.40
N ILE A 54 3.32 16.47 0.80
CA ILE A 54 2.48 15.30 1.07
C ILE A 54 1.09 15.62 1.62
N HIS A 55 0.73 16.89 1.84
CA HIS A 55 -0.59 17.26 2.38
C HIS A 55 -1.77 16.90 1.47
N ALA A 56 -1.53 16.71 0.16
CA ALA A 56 -2.57 16.33 -0.79
C ALA A 56 -3.00 14.86 -0.67
N PHE A 57 -2.19 14.01 -0.02
CA PHE A 57 -2.50 12.59 0.10
C PHE A 57 -3.68 12.33 1.03
N GLU A 58 -4.46 11.32 0.63
CA GLU A 58 -5.57 10.79 1.41
C GLU A 58 -5.53 9.27 1.35
N MET A 59 -5.56 8.61 2.50
CA MET A 59 -5.54 7.15 2.59
C MET A 59 -6.61 6.65 3.57
N THR A 60 -6.94 5.36 3.50
CA THR A 60 -8.00 4.78 4.34
C THR A 60 -7.40 4.21 5.63
N SER A 61 -7.90 4.64 6.77
CA SER A 61 -7.54 4.05 8.08
C SER A 61 -8.01 2.60 8.18
N ILE A 62 -7.09 1.70 8.49
CA ILE A 62 -7.40 0.27 8.70
C ILE A 62 -8.31 0.05 9.91
N LYS A 63 -8.17 0.88 10.94
CA LYS A 63 -8.93 0.77 12.19
C LYS A 63 -10.38 1.24 12.01
N SER A 64 -10.56 2.41 11.40
CA SER A 64 -11.88 3.06 11.34
C SER A 64 -12.58 2.92 9.99
N GLY A 65 -11.87 2.54 8.92
CA GLY A 65 -12.37 2.57 7.55
C GLY A 65 -12.59 3.96 6.98
N LYS A 66 -12.26 5.02 7.74
CA LYS A 66 -12.42 6.41 7.31
C LYS A 66 -11.22 6.88 6.52
N LYS A 67 -11.46 7.87 5.66
CA LYS A 67 -10.40 8.59 4.97
C LYS A 67 -9.65 9.50 5.94
N VAL A 68 -8.33 9.51 5.82
CA VAL A 68 -7.40 10.34 6.58
C VAL A 68 -6.62 11.18 5.57
N LYS A 69 -6.78 12.49 5.65
CA LYS A 69 -6.03 13.44 4.81
C LYS A 69 -4.78 13.86 5.54
N PHE A 70 -3.65 13.82 4.86
CA PHE A 70 -2.39 14.24 5.47
C PHE A 70 -2.40 15.75 5.79
N GLY A 71 -3.14 16.53 5.00
CA GLY A 71 -3.36 17.95 5.23
C GLY A 71 -4.11 18.30 6.54
N ASP A 72 -4.84 17.34 7.14
CA ASP A 72 -5.52 17.55 8.44
C ASP A 72 -4.49 17.70 9.58
N PHE A 73 -3.24 17.35 9.36
CA PHE A 73 -2.15 17.46 10.33
C PHE A 73 -1.25 18.68 10.11
N LYS A 74 -1.67 19.65 9.29
CA LYS A 74 -0.94 20.90 9.09
C LYS A 74 -0.58 21.56 10.42
N GLY A 75 0.66 22.02 10.53
CA GLY A 75 1.22 22.57 11.76
C GLY A 75 1.95 21.54 12.64
N LYS A 76 1.94 20.26 12.24
CA LYS A 76 2.74 19.21 12.83
C LYS A 76 3.67 18.61 11.78
N ARG A 77 4.82 18.16 12.19
CA ARG A 77 5.64 17.28 11.35
C ARG A 77 4.93 15.96 11.15
N ILE A 78 5.15 15.32 10.01
CA ILE A 78 4.55 14.02 9.69
C ILE A 78 5.67 13.03 9.42
N LEU A 79 5.72 11.96 10.22
CA LEU A 79 6.53 10.79 9.93
C LEU A 79 5.63 9.74 9.25
N VAL A 80 5.92 9.45 7.99
CA VAL A 80 5.23 8.41 7.22
C VAL A 80 6.14 7.18 7.23
N ASP A 81 5.64 6.05 7.70
CA ASP A 81 6.32 4.76 7.74
C ASP A 81 5.65 3.80 6.76
N PHE A 82 6.38 3.33 5.75
CA PHE A 82 5.89 2.37 4.77
C PHE A 82 6.32 0.96 5.13
N TRP A 83 5.37 0.04 5.17
CA TRP A 83 5.60 -1.35 5.55
C TRP A 83 4.65 -2.34 4.88
N ALA A 84 4.98 -3.63 4.97
CA ALA A 84 4.11 -4.72 4.56
C ALA A 84 4.21 -5.90 5.51
N SER A 85 3.25 -6.83 5.45
CA SER A 85 3.20 -8.02 6.32
C SER A 85 4.39 -8.97 6.15
N TRP A 86 5.08 -8.90 5.04
CA TRP A 86 6.29 -9.66 4.72
C TRP A 86 7.58 -8.91 5.07
N CYS A 87 7.50 -7.64 5.49
CA CYS A 87 8.66 -6.84 5.89
C CYS A 87 8.94 -7.03 7.38
N GLU A 88 9.67 -8.07 7.74
CA GLU A 88 10.01 -8.35 9.13
C GLU A 88 10.79 -7.20 9.82
N PRO A 89 11.81 -6.55 9.19
CA PRO A 89 12.49 -5.42 9.80
C PRO A 89 11.57 -4.22 10.04
N CYS A 90 10.56 -3.97 9.18
CA CYS A 90 9.58 -2.90 9.41
C CYS A 90 8.75 -3.19 10.66
N ILE A 91 8.23 -4.40 10.79
CA ILE A 91 7.41 -4.83 11.92
C ILE A 91 8.23 -4.81 13.22
N ALA A 92 9.52 -5.09 13.14
CA ALA A 92 10.43 -5.04 14.29
C ALA A 92 10.66 -3.62 14.84
N MET A 93 10.33 -2.57 14.05
CA MET A 93 10.41 -1.17 14.51
C MET A 93 9.14 -0.66 15.22
N PHE A 94 8.05 -1.39 15.22
CA PHE A 94 6.80 -0.96 15.87
C PHE A 94 6.95 -0.54 17.33
N PRO A 95 7.75 -1.21 18.17
CA PRO A 95 8.01 -0.74 19.53
C PRO A 95 8.65 0.65 19.58
N GLU A 96 9.55 0.95 18.65
CA GLU A 96 10.22 2.26 18.58
C GLU A 96 9.25 3.34 18.11
N LEU A 97 8.40 3.04 17.11
CA LEU A 97 7.33 3.94 16.67
C LEU A 97 6.30 4.19 17.79
N ASN A 98 5.98 3.20 18.60
CA ASN A 98 5.12 3.37 19.79
C ASN A 98 5.73 4.32 20.81
N LYS A 99 7.05 4.25 21.05
CA LYS A 99 7.77 5.19 21.93
C LYS A 99 7.71 6.61 21.36
N LEU A 100 7.99 6.77 20.06
CA LEU A 100 7.91 8.05 19.38
C LEU A 100 6.50 8.65 19.47
N LYS A 101 5.47 7.84 19.24
CA LYS A 101 4.09 8.28 19.37
C LYS A 101 3.82 8.82 20.77
N LYS A 102 4.15 8.05 21.80
CA LYS A 102 3.92 8.44 23.18
C LYS A 102 4.60 9.78 23.53
N GLU A 103 5.83 9.99 23.04
CA GLU A 103 6.58 11.19 23.41
C GLU A 103 6.26 12.38 22.53
N TYR A 104 6.25 12.22 21.22
CA TYR A 104 6.16 13.34 20.26
C TYR A 104 4.76 13.58 19.74
N GLU A 105 3.92 12.58 19.60
CA GLU A 105 2.53 12.74 19.16
C GLU A 105 1.61 13.04 20.34
N ASP A 106 1.61 12.22 21.38
CA ASP A 106 0.71 12.36 22.53
C ASP A 106 1.23 13.38 23.55
N GLY A 107 2.56 13.41 23.78
CA GLY A 107 3.21 14.29 24.76
C GLY A 107 3.46 15.69 24.21
N LYS A 108 4.49 15.83 23.35
CA LYS A 108 4.90 17.14 22.81
C LYS A 108 3.94 17.71 21.75
N GLN A 109 3.12 16.86 21.12
CA GLN A 109 2.17 17.18 20.05
C GLN A 109 2.80 17.85 18.81
N THR A 110 4.09 17.61 18.57
CA THR A 110 4.86 18.22 17.48
C THR A 110 5.02 17.29 16.26
N LEU A 111 4.63 16.03 16.39
CA LEU A 111 4.74 15.00 15.35
C LEU A 111 3.40 14.31 15.16
N LYS A 112 3.12 13.88 13.94
CA LYS A 112 2.10 12.90 13.61
C LYS A 112 2.76 11.69 12.99
N ILE A 113 2.43 10.50 13.45
CA ILE A 113 2.90 9.24 12.86
C ILE A 113 1.77 8.63 12.03
N LEU A 114 2.04 8.38 10.75
CA LEU A 114 1.16 7.71 9.81
C LEU A 114 1.89 6.49 9.27
N SER A 115 1.50 5.33 9.70
CA SER A 115 2.08 4.08 9.22
C SER A 115 1.24 3.57 8.05
N VAL A 116 1.84 3.40 6.87
CA VAL A 116 1.16 3.08 5.61
C VAL A 116 1.53 1.66 5.21
N SER A 117 0.53 0.77 5.24
CA SER A 117 0.74 -0.59 4.75
C SER A 117 0.49 -0.66 3.25
N VAL A 118 1.47 -1.16 2.51
CA VAL A 118 1.34 -1.47 1.08
C VAL A 118 0.80 -2.88 0.81
N ASP A 119 0.45 -3.63 1.85
CA ASP A 119 -0.12 -4.98 1.72
C ASP A 119 -1.57 -4.92 1.23
N PRO A 120 -1.95 -5.65 0.17
CA PRO A 120 -3.31 -5.62 -0.36
C PRO A 120 -4.34 -6.33 0.52
N MET A 121 -3.89 -7.03 1.58
CA MET A 121 -4.76 -7.85 2.44
C MET A 121 -5.02 -7.23 3.81
N PRO A 122 -6.10 -6.43 3.99
CA PRO A 122 -6.40 -5.77 5.26
C PRO A 122 -6.51 -6.70 6.48
N GLY A 123 -6.91 -7.96 6.26
CA GLY A 123 -7.00 -8.95 7.33
C GLY A 123 -5.65 -9.30 7.96
N LYS A 124 -4.59 -9.45 7.16
CA LYS A 124 -3.23 -9.66 7.66
C LYS A 124 -2.72 -8.45 8.42
N ILE A 125 -2.98 -7.25 7.90
CA ILE A 125 -2.57 -5.99 8.52
C ILE A 125 -3.20 -5.88 9.91
N LYS A 126 -4.52 -6.09 10.04
CA LYS A 126 -5.23 -6.04 11.33
C LYS A 126 -4.66 -7.02 12.35
N LYS A 127 -4.30 -8.23 11.91
CA LYS A 127 -3.68 -9.22 12.78
C LYS A 127 -2.33 -8.74 13.31
N ILE A 128 -1.44 -8.23 12.44
CA ILE A 128 -0.12 -7.73 12.83
C ILE A 128 -0.24 -6.52 13.77
N ILE A 129 -1.14 -5.57 13.49
CA ILE A 129 -1.41 -4.43 14.37
C ILE A 129 -1.75 -4.89 15.78
N ALA A 130 -2.62 -5.90 15.91
CA ALA A 130 -3.03 -6.45 17.19
C ALA A 130 -1.88 -7.21 17.87
N ASP A 131 -1.23 -8.15 17.17
CA ASP A 131 -0.16 -8.99 17.69
C ASP A 131 1.06 -8.18 18.18
N LYS A 132 1.35 -7.07 17.50
CA LYS A 132 2.48 -6.18 17.80
C LYS A 132 2.10 -4.96 18.62
N ASN A 133 0.83 -4.83 19.00
CA ASN A 133 0.31 -3.72 19.79
C ASN A 133 0.69 -2.35 19.19
N ALA A 134 0.47 -2.18 17.87
CA ALA A 134 0.74 -0.92 17.20
C ALA A 134 -0.27 0.15 17.67
N GLN A 135 0.24 1.22 18.29
CA GLN A 135 -0.56 2.28 18.92
C GLN A 135 -0.77 3.49 18.00
N PHE A 136 -0.02 3.57 16.91
CA PHE A 136 -0.11 4.63 15.91
C PHE A 136 -1.20 4.35 14.86
N ASP A 137 -1.50 5.36 14.04
CA ASP A 137 -2.48 5.20 12.98
C ASP A 137 -1.92 4.41 11.81
N VAL A 138 -2.60 3.33 11.43
CA VAL A 138 -2.24 2.51 10.27
C VAL A 138 -3.23 2.73 9.16
N LEU A 139 -2.70 3.10 8.01
CA LEU A 139 -3.42 3.41 6.79
C LEU A 139 -3.17 2.32 5.74
N GLN A 140 -4.16 2.12 4.87
CA GLN A 140 -4.04 1.29 3.69
C GLN A 140 -3.54 2.16 2.53
N ALA A 141 -2.44 1.74 1.91
CA ALA A 141 -1.97 2.33 0.67
C ALA A 141 -2.98 2.11 -0.47
N PRO A 142 -3.13 3.05 -1.42
CA PRO A 142 -3.80 2.77 -2.68
C PRO A 142 -3.01 1.71 -3.48
N GLU A 143 -3.68 1.04 -4.43
CA GLU A 143 -3.09 -0.05 -5.21
C GLU A 143 -1.85 0.40 -5.99
N SER A 144 -1.90 1.59 -6.60
CA SER A 144 -0.77 2.19 -7.31
C SER A 144 0.49 2.30 -6.45
N LEU A 145 0.31 2.59 -5.16
CA LEU A 145 1.38 2.68 -4.20
C LEU A 145 1.90 1.30 -3.76
N ALA A 146 1.02 0.32 -3.67
CA ALA A 146 1.37 -1.05 -3.33
C ALA A 146 2.24 -1.72 -4.40
N GLU A 147 2.08 -1.33 -5.67
CA GLU A 147 2.79 -1.88 -6.82
C GLU A 147 4.11 -1.15 -7.12
N SER A 148 4.41 -0.05 -6.44
CA SER A 148 5.54 0.84 -6.75
C SER A 148 6.94 0.28 -6.51
N GLY A 149 7.07 -0.93 -5.94
CA GLY A 149 8.37 -1.58 -5.74
C GLY A 149 9.29 -0.92 -4.71
N VAL A 150 8.73 -0.18 -3.75
CA VAL A 150 9.51 0.48 -2.68
C VAL A 150 10.36 -0.52 -1.91
N ILE A 151 11.62 -0.20 -1.77
CA ILE A 151 12.57 -0.97 -0.94
C ILE A 151 12.30 -0.61 0.52
N MET A 152 11.73 -1.54 1.27
CA MET A 152 11.38 -1.36 2.68
C MET A 152 12.44 -1.94 3.62
N PRO A 153 12.61 -1.39 4.84
CA PRO A 153 11.89 -0.25 5.43
C PRO A 153 12.19 1.08 4.75
N TYR A 154 11.15 1.87 4.51
CA TYR A 154 11.26 3.21 3.96
C TYR A 154 10.34 4.17 4.73
N MET A 155 10.87 5.31 5.11
CA MET A 155 10.12 6.33 5.84
C MET A 155 10.41 7.71 5.30
N VAL A 156 9.49 8.61 5.56
CA VAL A 156 9.56 10.01 5.13
C VAL A 156 9.23 10.92 6.29
N LEU A 157 10.05 11.92 6.53
CA LEU A 157 9.76 12.99 7.46
C LEU A 157 9.40 14.26 6.68
N ALA A 158 8.20 14.79 6.92
CA ALA A 158 7.77 16.08 6.40
C ALA A 158 7.70 17.14 7.50
N ASP A 159 7.90 18.40 7.11
CA ASP A 159 7.76 19.56 7.98
C ASP A 159 6.28 19.90 8.27
N GLU A 160 6.05 20.96 9.03
CA GLU A 160 4.73 21.43 9.45
C GLU A 160 3.85 21.93 8.28
N ASN A 161 4.46 22.15 7.11
CA ASN A 161 3.78 22.53 5.86
C ASN A 161 3.56 21.34 4.92
N GLY A 162 3.96 20.13 5.37
CA GLY A 162 3.85 18.90 4.59
C GLY A 162 4.95 18.70 3.55
N LYS A 163 5.99 19.56 3.54
CA LYS A 163 7.13 19.40 2.65
C LYS A 163 8.06 18.31 3.19
N VAL A 164 8.38 17.33 2.38
CA VAL A 164 9.35 16.28 2.72
C VAL A 164 10.74 16.90 2.92
N ILE A 165 11.28 16.74 4.12
CA ILE A 165 12.59 17.24 4.53
C ILE A 165 13.64 16.15 4.62
N GLU A 166 13.22 14.89 4.87
CA GLU A 166 14.14 13.75 4.96
C GLU A 166 13.48 12.47 4.48
N THR A 167 14.26 11.60 3.84
CA THR A 167 13.91 10.22 3.49
C THR A 167 14.81 9.26 4.27
N ILE A 168 14.24 8.21 4.83
CA ILE A 168 14.89 7.33 5.80
C ILE A 168 14.72 5.90 5.32
N SER A 169 15.84 5.20 5.08
CA SER A 169 15.83 3.81 4.63
C SER A 169 16.46 2.90 5.67
N GLY A 170 15.90 1.70 5.80
CA GLY A 170 16.42 0.69 6.72
C GLY A 170 15.81 0.75 8.12
N LYS A 171 16.29 -0.14 8.98
CA LYS A 171 15.83 -0.25 10.38
C LYS A 171 16.55 0.77 11.26
N HIS A 172 15.78 1.48 12.09
CA HIS A 172 16.29 2.48 13.02
C HIS A 172 15.86 2.20 14.45
N THR A 173 16.69 2.64 15.41
CA THR A 173 16.39 2.67 16.84
C THR A 173 15.62 3.94 17.21
N TYR A 174 15.07 3.98 18.41
CA TYR A 174 14.41 5.18 18.93
C TYR A 174 15.35 6.39 18.94
N GLU A 175 16.60 6.23 19.39
CA GLU A 175 17.60 7.31 19.48
C GLU A 175 18.01 7.86 18.11
N GLU A 176 18.02 7.01 17.09
CA GLU A 176 18.26 7.44 15.71
C GLU A 176 17.07 8.25 15.18
N PHE A 177 15.84 7.79 15.44
CA PHE A 177 14.65 8.56 15.11
C PHE A 177 14.61 9.92 15.81
N GLU A 178 14.96 9.99 17.09
CA GLU A 178 15.05 11.26 17.81
C GLU A 178 16.00 12.24 17.15
N LYS A 179 17.18 11.78 16.74
CA LYS A 179 18.16 12.61 16.02
C LYS A 179 17.58 13.13 14.70
N ILE A 180 16.95 12.25 13.91
CA ILE A 180 16.34 12.60 12.63
C ILE A 180 15.21 13.62 12.83
N ILE A 181 14.31 13.37 13.76
CA ILE A 181 13.19 14.27 14.04
C ILE A 181 13.67 15.63 14.55
N ASN A 182 14.77 15.70 15.27
CA ASN A 182 15.30 16.94 15.84
C ASN A 182 16.31 17.65 14.93
N SER A 183 16.89 17.02 13.91
CA SER A 183 17.90 17.59 13.02
C SER A 183 17.36 18.66 12.05
N GLY A 184 16.08 18.67 11.79
CA GLY A 184 15.43 19.60 10.85
C GLY A 184 14.83 20.86 11.51
N LYS A 185 15.39 21.30 12.65
CA LYS A 185 14.96 22.56 13.30
C LYS A 185 15.82 23.72 12.87
#